data_b279010df63b586fccce77190f4ca4c2
#
_entry.id   b279010df63b586fccce77190f4ca4c2
#
_cell.length_a   1.000
_cell.length_b   1.000
_cell.length_c   1.000
_cell.angle_alpha   90.00
_cell.angle_beta   90.00
_cell.angle_gamma   90.00
#
_symmetry.space_group_name_H-M   'P 1'
#
loop_
_entity.id
_entity.type
_entity.pdbx_description
1 polymer ?
#
loop_
_entity_poly.entity_id
_entity_poly.type
_entity_poly.pdbx_seq_one_letter_code
_entity_poly.pdbx_strand_id
1 'polypeptide(L)'
;ADVIVTDTWVSMGQEGKSLDMFWPYQVNADLMARAKDHAIFLHCLPMHEWEEVTEEVAKSKASAIYDEAENRLHAQKAILAWCLEDTGVKIT
;
A
#
# COMPACT_ATOMS: atom_id res chain seq x y z
N ALA A 1 15.97 1.89 -2.70
CA ALA A 1 14.81 1.02 -2.91
C ALA A 1 14.08 1.40 -4.19
N ASP A 2 13.39 0.43 -4.77
CA ASP A 2 12.54 0.63 -5.96
C ASP A 2 11.08 0.84 -5.58
N VAL A 3 10.67 0.30 -4.44
CA VAL A 3 9.30 0.37 -3.94
C VAL A 3 9.33 0.68 -2.45
N ILE A 4 8.54 1.66 -2.03
CA ILE A 4 8.32 1.99 -0.62
C ILE A 4 6.90 1.59 -0.27
N VAL A 5 6.75 0.70 0.69
CA VAL A 5 5.45 0.18 1.13
C VAL A 5 5.24 0.49 2.60
N THR A 6 4.07 0.94 2.97
CA THR A 6 3.69 1.11 4.37
C THR A 6 2.24 0.68 4.60
N ASP A 7 1.86 0.61 5.86
CA ASP A 7 0.52 0.27 6.30
C ASP A 7 0.13 1.22 7.44
N THR A 8 -1.11 1.19 7.84
CA THR A 8 -1.60 1.98 8.98
C THR A 8 -0.86 1.57 10.24
N TRP A 9 -0.50 2.57 11.06
CA TRP A 9 0.16 2.30 12.34
C TRP A 9 -0.81 1.71 13.37
N VAL A 10 -2.07 2.16 13.31
CA VAL A 10 -3.12 1.68 14.20
C VAL A 10 -4.24 1.12 13.34
N SER A 11 -4.41 -0.19 13.41
CA SER A 11 -5.43 -0.89 12.64
C SER A 11 -6.83 -0.59 13.18
N MET A 12 -7.84 -0.88 12.36
CA MET A 12 -9.24 -0.80 12.78
C MET A 12 -9.45 -1.63 14.07
N GLY A 13 -10.07 -1.02 15.07
CA GLY A 13 -10.26 -1.63 16.38
C GLY A 13 -9.13 -1.37 17.38
N GLN A 14 -8.07 -0.72 16.96
CA GLN A 14 -6.92 -0.36 17.82
C GLN A 14 -6.79 1.13 18.05
N GLU A 15 -7.81 1.90 17.67
CA GLU A 15 -7.84 3.35 17.83
C GLU A 15 -7.63 3.74 19.31
N GLY A 16 -6.90 4.81 19.53
CA GLY A 16 -6.57 5.30 20.86
C GLY A 16 -5.21 4.86 21.39
N LYS A 17 -4.47 4.03 20.68
CA LYS A 17 -3.08 3.73 21.03
C LYS A 17 -2.18 4.92 20.70
N SER A 18 -1.10 5.09 21.49
CA SER A 18 -0.11 6.13 21.22
C SER A 18 0.61 5.88 19.90
N LEU A 19 0.84 6.95 19.13
CA LEU A 19 1.59 6.92 17.88
C LEU A 19 3.04 7.35 18.05
N ASP A 20 3.47 7.71 19.27
CA ASP A 20 4.76 8.33 19.51
C ASP A 20 5.94 7.50 18.99
N MET A 21 5.87 6.18 19.14
CA MET A 21 6.93 5.30 18.69
C MET A 21 7.03 5.16 17.16
N PHE A 22 6.00 5.56 16.41
CA PHE A 22 5.93 5.39 14.98
C PHE A 22 6.42 6.57 14.17
N TRP A 23 6.45 7.77 14.75
CA TRP A 23 6.78 8.99 14.00
C TRP A 23 8.08 8.93 13.22
N PRO A 24 9.18 8.29 13.71
CA PRO A 24 10.40 8.17 12.92
C PRO A 24 10.25 7.36 11.64
N TYR A 25 9.17 6.60 11.52
CA TYR A 25 8.91 5.72 10.38
C TYR A 25 7.91 6.28 9.38
N GLN A 26 7.44 7.52 9.60
CA GLN A 26 6.52 8.15 8.66
C GLN A 26 7.13 8.24 7.27
N VAL A 27 6.37 7.86 6.24
CA VAL A 27 6.79 8.03 4.85
C VAL A 27 6.51 9.47 4.43
N ASN A 28 7.56 10.22 4.22
CA ASN A 28 7.53 11.63 3.84
C ASN A 28 8.43 11.88 2.63
N ALA A 29 8.46 13.12 2.16
CA ALA A 29 9.27 13.50 0.99
C ALA A 29 10.75 13.19 1.18
N ASP A 30 11.29 13.39 2.39
CA ASP A 30 12.71 13.10 2.69
C ASP A 30 13.01 11.61 2.57
N LEU A 31 12.11 10.75 3.08
CA LEU A 31 12.28 9.31 2.96
C LEU A 31 12.21 8.87 1.50
N MET A 32 11.24 9.38 0.75
CA MET A 32 11.11 9.08 -0.68
C MET A 32 12.32 9.54 -1.48
N ALA A 33 12.91 10.68 -1.11
CA ALA A 33 14.11 11.21 -1.78
C ALA A 33 15.34 10.30 -1.61
N ARG A 34 15.35 9.45 -0.57
CA ARG A 34 16.44 8.49 -0.34
C ARG A 34 16.29 7.22 -1.15
N ALA A 35 15.10 6.97 -1.71
CA ALA A 35 14.86 5.87 -2.62
C ALA A 35 15.36 6.22 -4.02
N LYS A 36 15.30 5.28 -4.96
CA LYS A 36 15.65 5.54 -6.35
C LYS A 36 14.67 6.54 -6.97
N ASP A 37 15.12 7.26 -8.01
CA ASP A 37 14.31 8.29 -8.66
C ASP A 37 13.00 7.75 -9.23
N HIS A 38 12.99 6.49 -9.64
CA HIS A 38 11.79 5.82 -10.18
C HIS A 38 10.98 5.08 -9.13
N ALA A 39 11.33 5.19 -7.86
CA ALA A 39 10.64 4.46 -6.79
C ALA A 39 9.17 4.85 -6.70
N ILE A 40 8.33 3.86 -6.46
CA ILE A 40 6.88 4.07 -6.27
C ILE A 40 6.51 3.87 -4.81
N PHE A 41 5.39 4.47 -4.41
CA PHE A 41 4.81 4.35 -3.08
C PHE A 41 3.53 3.53 -3.14
N LEU A 42 3.43 2.55 -2.25
CA LEU A 42 2.25 1.67 -2.12
C LEU A 42 1.69 1.71 -0.71
N HIS A 43 0.39 1.60 -0.60
CA HIS A 43 -0.33 1.50 0.67
C HIS A 43 -1.58 0.64 0.47
N CYS A 44 -1.83 -0.27 1.38
CA CYS A 44 -2.95 -1.21 1.25
C CYS A 44 -4.33 -0.60 1.57
N LEU A 45 -4.38 0.64 2.08
CA LEU A 45 -5.60 1.33 2.50
C LEU A 45 -6.39 0.57 3.59
N PRO A 46 -7.16 1.23 4.46
CA PRO A 46 -7.35 2.68 4.51
C PRO A 46 -6.10 3.41 4.98
N MET A 47 -5.91 4.63 4.52
CA MET A 47 -4.73 5.46 4.79
C MET A 47 -5.09 6.58 5.75
N HIS A 48 -4.18 6.88 6.68
CA HIS A 48 -4.29 8.02 7.59
C HIS A 48 -3.21 9.04 7.24
N GLU A 49 -3.57 10.03 6.42
CA GLU A 49 -2.64 11.09 6.06
C GLU A 49 -2.08 11.76 7.31
N TRP A 50 -0.81 12.15 7.28
CA TRP A 50 -0.06 12.75 8.39
C TRP A 50 0.27 11.79 9.54
N GLU A 51 -0.14 10.52 9.46
CA GLU A 51 0.35 9.46 10.34
C GLU A 51 1.45 8.67 9.63
N GLU A 52 1.13 7.52 9.05
CA GLU A 52 2.11 6.66 8.38
C GLU A 52 2.64 7.24 7.06
N VAL A 53 1.97 8.22 6.49
CA VAL A 53 2.36 8.85 5.23
C VAL A 53 1.87 10.30 5.21
N THR A 54 2.66 11.19 4.60
CA THR A 54 2.23 12.58 4.38
C THR A 54 1.31 12.68 3.17
N GLU A 55 0.46 13.70 3.17
CA GLU A 55 -0.41 14.00 2.03
C GLU A 55 0.41 14.22 0.75
N GLU A 56 1.56 14.89 0.86
CA GLU A 56 2.46 15.16 -0.26
C GLU A 56 2.87 13.86 -0.97
N VAL A 57 3.29 12.84 -0.21
CA VAL A 57 3.68 11.54 -0.78
C VAL A 57 2.47 10.80 -1.33
N ALA A 58 1.37 10.78 -0.59
CA ALA A 58 0.15 10.07 -1.00
C ALA A 58 -0.42 10.59 -2.33
N LYS A 59 -0.25 11.87 -2.61
CA LYS A 59 -0.74 12.51 -3.84
C LYS A 59 0.35 12.76 -4.88
N SER A 60 1.56 12.27 -4.63
CA SER A 60 2.68 12.45 -5.55
C SER A 60 2.56 11.56 -6.80
N LYS A 61 3.38 11.87 -7.81
CA LYS A 61 3.49 11.05 -9.02
C LYS A 61 4.05 9.65 -8.71
N ALA A 62 4.79 9.50 -7.62
CA ALA A 62 5.33 8.22 -7.19
C ALA A 62 4.27 7.31 -6.58
N SER A 63 3.12 7.87 -6.14
CA SER A 63 2.06 7.11 -5.50
C SER A 63 1.34 6.22 -6.51
N ALA A 64 1.28 4.92 -6.24
CA ALA A 64 0.55 3.94 -7.04
C ALA A 64 -0.52 3.22 -6.19
N ILE A 65 -1.04 3.91 -5.16
CA ILE A 65 -1.99 3.31 -4.20
C ILE A 65 -3.29 2.86 -4.85
N TYR A 66 -3.80 3.62 -5.81
CA TYR A 66 -5.05 3.26 -6.49
C TYR A 66 -4.86 2.11 -7.46
N ASP A 67 -3.72 2.05 -8.15
CA ASP A 67 -3.37 0.92 -9.00
C ASP A 67 -3.20 -0.36 -8.18
N GLU A 68 -2.58 -0.25 -7.00
CA GLU A 68 -2.46 -1.37 -6.07
C GLU A 68 -3.83 -1.86 -5.61
N ALA A 69 -4.73 -0.95 -5.23
CA ALA A 69 -6.08 -1.29 -4.79
C ALA A 69 -6.87 -1.98 -5.89
N GLU A 70 -6.78 -1.50 -7.13
CA GLU A 70 -7.42 -2.13 -8.27
C GLU A 70 -6.83 -3.49 -8.59
N ASN A 71 -5.51 -3.60 -8.57
CA ASN A 71 -4.81 -4.85 -8.90
C ASN A 71 -5.06 -5.96 -7.89
N ARG A 72 -5.46 -5.61 -6.68
CA ARG A 72 -5.91 -6.62 -5.71
C ARG A 72 -7.07 -7.44 -6.25
N LEU A 73 -8.02 -6.79 -6.90
CA LEU A 73 -9.13 -7.46 -7.56
C LEU A 73 -8.63 -8.36 -8.70
N HIS A 74 -7.80 -7.83 -9.58
CA HIS A 74 -7.28 -8.56 -10.74
C HIS A 74 -6.42 -9.75 -10.33
N ALA A 75 -5.53 -9.57 -9.35
CA ALA A 75 -4.65 -10.63 -8.86
C ALA A 75 -5.45 -11.75 -8.20
N GLN A 76 -6.42 -11.42 -7.36
CA GLN A 76 -7.26 -12.42 -6.69
C GLN A 76 -8.13 -13.16 -7.68
N LYS A 77 -8.68 -12.48 -8.69
CA LYS A 77 -9.44 -13.11 -9.77
C LYS A 77 -8.58 -14.11 -10.54
N ALA A 78 -7.34 -13.74 -10.86
CA ALA A 78 -6.41 -14.62 -11.55
C ALA A 78 -6.06 -15.86 -10.72
N ILE A 79 -5.85 -15.68 -9.42
CA ILE A 79 -5.57 -16.80 -8.50
C ILE A 79 -6.76 -17.76 -8.43
N LEU A 80 -7.97 -17.24 -8.32
CA LEU A 80 -9.19 -18.06 -8.30
C LEU A 80 -9.34 -18.83 -9.61
N ALA A 81 -9.12 -18.18 -10.75
CA ALA A 81 -9.18 -18.82 -12.05
C ALA A 81 -8.17 -19.97 -12.14
N TRP A 82 -6.95 -19.74 -11.70
CA TRP A 82 -5.90 -20.76 -11.69
C TRP A 82 -6.28 -21.95 -10.81
N CYS A 83 -6.78 -21.69 -9.61
CA CYS A 83 -7.21 -22.76 -8.70
C CYS A 83 -8.35 -23.59 -9.27
N LEU A 84 -9.31 -22.96 -9.96
CA LEU A 84 -10.46 -23.63 -10.54
C LEU A 84 -10.09 -24.42 -11.80
N GLU A 85 -9.15 -23.93 -12.60
CA GLU A 85 -8.61 -24.67 -13.75
C GLU A 85 -7.95 -25.96 -13.31
N ASP A 86 -7.24 -25.93 -12.18
CA ASP A 86 -6.58 -27.10 -11.59
C ASP A 86 -7.60 -28.19 -11.21
N THR A 87 -8.85 -27.82 -10.93
CA THR A 87 -9.95 -28.75 -10.65
C THR A 87 -10.77 -29.11 -11.87
N GLY A 88 -10.42 -28.63 -13.07
CA GLY A 88 -11.13 -28.89 -14.30
C GLY A 88 -12.35 -28.01 -14.54
N VAL A 89 -12.59 -27.01 -13.69
CA VAL A 89 -13.69 -26.05 -13.86
C VAL A 89 -13.24 -24.92 -14.77
N LYS A 90 -14.03 -24.63 -15.83
CA LYS A 90 -13.75 -23.50 -16.70
C LYS A 90 -14.42 -22.24 -16.17
N ILE A 91 -13.65 -21.15 -16.14
CA ILE A 91 -14.17 -19.82 -15.87
C ILE A 91 -14.19 -19.06 -17.20
N THR A 92 -15.36 -18.57 -17.56
CA THR A 92 -15.57 -17.76 -18.76
C THR A 92 -15.64 -16.28 -18.39
#